data_84977076791471c834d148dd1984fee8
#
_entry.id   84977076791471c834d148dd1984fee8
#
_cell.length_a   1.000
_cell.length_b   1.000
_cell.length_c   1.000
_cell.angle_alpha   90.00
_cell.angle_beta   90.00
_cell.angle_gamma   90.00
#
_symmetry.space_group_name_H-M   'P 1'
#
loop_
_entity.id
_entity.type
_entity.pdbx_description
1 polymer ?
#
loop_
_entity_poly.entity_id
_entity_poly.type
_entity_poly.pdbx_seq_one_letter_code
_entity_poly.pdbx_strand_id
1 'polypeptide(L)'
;LSTNNREISRLNRSRLFGLMRKLIDKIALKTVGDDIYHLSLDQIRDMIFHGKNFSDEIKEEKNMLLVYENIPTIRRVELLGNPDIDFCDVQAIEKDGDERKDFLIGRGVSSGRVSGEIIKITDMRKVSLKDVKGKTIATYSTDPGWFLLLDVAKGILAERGSLLSHTAIVARELKKPAVVGIKGLMNQVESGDIVDIDGNRGYCKIVKRS
;
A
#
# COMPACT_ATOMS: atom_id res chain seq x y z
N LEU A 1 8.87 26.27 -18.21
CA LEU A 1 7.44 26.63 -18.37
C LEU A 1 6.49 25.46 -18.10
N SER A 2 6.87 24.19 -18.38
CA SER A 2 5.96 23.04 -18.21
C SER A 2 5.76 22.60 -16.74
N THR A 3 6.75 22.76 -15.89
CA THR A 3 6.71 22.35 -14.47
C THR A 3 5.76 23.26 -13.67
N ASN A 4 5.81 24.55 -13.90
CA ASN A 4 4.97 25.52 -13.22
C ASN A 4 3.46 25.32 -13.54
N ASN A 5 3.14 25.02 -14.81
CA ASN A 5 1.76 24.73 -15.21
C ASN A 5 1.20 23.45 -14.59
N ARG A 6 2.04 22.43 -14.37
CA ARG A 6 1.63 21.20 -13.68
C ARG A 6 1.35 21.44 -12.19
N GLU A 7 2.17 22.23 -11.52
CA GLU A 7 1.96 22.60 -10.10
C GLU A 7 0.70 23.43 -9.91
N ILE A 8 0.49 24.46 -10.76
CA ILE A 8 -0.73 25.28 -10.74
C ILE A 8 -1.97 24.40 -10.96
N SER A 9 -1.92 23.45 -11.90
CA SER A 9 -3.01 22.50 -12.15
C SER A 9 -3.29 21.59 -10.96
N ARG A 10 -2.25 21.11 -10.25
CA ARG A 10 -2.41 20.31 -9.02
C ARG A 10 -3.04 21.12 -7.90
N LEU A 11 -2.56 22.35 -7.67
CA LEU A 11 -3.09 23.27 -6.65
C LEU A 11 -4.56 23.61 -6.93
N ASN A 12 -4.92 23.88 -8.18
CA ASN A 12 -6.29 24.19 -8.56
C ASN A 12 -7.23 23.00 -8.36
N ARG A 13 -6.78 21.78 -8.69
CA ARG A 13 -7.54 20.54 -8.39
C ARG A 13 -7.76 20.37 -6.90
N SER A 14 -6.71 20.51 -6.08
CA SER A 14 -6.81 20.39 -4.63
C SER A 14 -7.74 21.42 -4.02
N ARG A 15 -7.72 22.66 -4.53
CA ARG A 15 -8.66 23.73 -4.13
C ARG A 15 -10.10 23.39 -4.50
N LEU A 16 -10.32 22.88 -5.72
CA LEU A 16 -11.63 22.45 -6.17
C LEU A 16 -12.19 21.32 -5.31
N PHE A 17 -11.41 20.28 -5.05
CA PHE A 17 -11.81 19.20 -4.14
C PHE A 17 -12.12 19.71 -2.73
N GLY A 18 -11.31 20.65 -2.20
CA GLY A 18 -11.57 21.27 -0.91
C GLY A 18 -12.88 22.07 -0.87
N LEU A 19 -13.24 22.76 -1.94
CA LEU A 19 -14.51 23.47 -2.06
C LEU A 19 -15.69 22.51 -2.18
N MET A 20 -15.54 21.46 -3.00
CA MET A 20 -16.56 20.41 -3.13
C MET A 20 -16.83 19.73 -1.78
N ARG A 21 -15.78 19.36 -1.04
CA ARG A 21 -15.93 18.78 0.28
C ARG A 21 -16.69 19.69 1.24
N LYS A 22 -16.32 20.96 1.33
CA LYS A 22 -17.04 21.94 2.16
C LYS A 22 -18.52 22.11 1.77
N LEU A 23 -18.84 21.98 0.50
CA LEU A 23 -20.22 22.00 0.02
C LEU A 23 -20.96 20.74 0.48
N ILE A 24 -20.36 19.57 0.29
CA ILE A 24 -20.92 18.29 0.74
C ILE A 24 -21.13 18.29 2.25
N ASP A 25 -20.17 18.76 3.05
CA ASP A 25 -20.28 18.87 4.51
C ASP A 25 -21.50 19.76 4.90
N LYS A 26 -21.71 20.87 4.20
CA LYS A 26 -22.88 21.73 4.45
C LYS A 26 -24.22 21.06 4.08
N ILE A 27 -24.24 20.24 3.05
CA ILE A 27 -25.41 19.47 2.67
C ILE A 27 -25.63 18.35 3.71
N ALA A 28 -24.59 17.67 4.12
CA ALA A 28 -24.60 16.61 5.14
C ALA A 28 -25.30 17.10 6.42
N LEU A 29 -24.93 18.28 6.94
CA LEU A 29 -25.55 18.87 8.14
C LEU A 29 -27.06 19.10 8.02
N LYS A 30 -27.60 19.18 6.81
CA LYS A 30 -29.03 19.44 6.55
C LYS A 30 -29.81 18.21 6.11
N THR A 31 -29.13 17.09 5.89
CA THR A 31 -29.74 15.88 5.33
C THR A 31 -29.42 14.65 6.19
N VAL A 32 -28.56 13.79 5.70
CA VAL A 32 -28.25 12.47 6.29
C VAL A 32 -26.97 12.46 7.15
N GLY A 33 -26.39 13.61 7.43
CA GLY A 33 -25.14 13.69 8.19
C GLY A 33 -23.98 13.09 7.41
N ASP A 34 -23.03 12.48 8.14
CA ASP A 34 -21.82 11.88 7.54
C ASP A 34 -22.13 10.74 6.57
N ASP A 35 -23.35 10.20 6.61
CA ASP A 35 -23.80 9.16 5.69
C ASP A 35 -23.84 9.60 4.23
N ILE A 36 -23.80 10.91 3.97
CA ILE A 36 -23.71 11.47 2.62
C ILE A 36 -22.48 10.98 1.84
N TYR A 37 -21.40 10.60 2.52
CA TYR A 37 -20.18 10.10 1.91
C TYR A 37 -20.29 8.68 1.33
N HIS A 38 -21.39 7.98 1.62
CA HIS A 38 -21.74 6.69 1.01
C HIS A 38 -22.56 6.86 -0.28
N LEU A 39 -22.89 8.09 -0.66
CA LEU A 39 -23.68 8.38 -1.85
C LEU A 39 -22.81 8.94 -2.98
N SER A 40 -23.15 8.58 -4.22
CA SER A 40 -22.59 9.22 -5.41
C SER A 40 -23.09 10.64 -5.56
N LEU A 41 -22.39 11.46 -6.34
CA LEU A 41 -22.82 12.84 -6.60
C LEU A 41 -24.20 12.93 -7.27
N ASP A 42 -24.56 11.94 -8.10
CA ASP A 42 -25.88 11.87 -8.73
C ASP A 42 -26.98 11.54 -7.71
N GLN A 43 -26.71 10.63 -6.78
CA GLN A 43 -27.64 10.31 -5.67
C GLN A 43 -27.81 11.51 -4.74
N ILE A 44 -26.73 12.24 -4.41
CA ILE A 44 -26.81 13.47 -3.61
C ILE A 44 -27.65 14.51 -4.33
N ARG A 45 -27.46 14.68 -5.64
CA ARG A 45 -28.30 15.57 -6.45
C ARG A 45 -29.76 15.16 -6.41
N ASP A 46 -30.06 13.89 -6.62
CA ASP A 46 -31.43 13.37 -6.62
C ASP A 46 -32.10 13.49 -5.27
N MET A 47 -31.36 13.31 -4.17
CA MET A 47 -31.85 13.54 -2.80
C MET A 47 -32.24 15.00 -2.59
N ILE A 48 -31.41 15.95 -3.07
CA ILE A 48 -31.63 17.40 -2.86
C ILE A 48 -32.78 17.92 -3.73
N PHE A 49 -32.77 17.60 -5.03
CA PHE A 49 -33.69 18.20 -6.00
C PHE A 49 -34.97 17.41 -6.22
N HIS A 50 -34.95 16.10 -5.97
CA HIS A 50 -36.10 15.22 -6.20
C HIS A 50 -36.62 14.58 -4.92
N GLY A 51 -36.01 14.85 -3.75
CA GLY A 51 -36.45 14.30 -2.47
C GLY A 51 -36.36 12.77 -2.35
N LYS A 52 -35.51 12.13 -3.16
CA LYS A 52 -35.31 10.68 -3.11
C LYS A 52 -34.65 10.27 -1.81
N ASN A 53 -35.09 9.15 -1.24
CA ASN A 53 -34.49 8.54 -0.05
C ASN A 53 -33.53 7.41 -0.48
N PHE A 54 -32.33 7.41 0.07
CA PHE A 54 -31.26 6.44 -0.21
C PHE A 54 -30.82 5.69 1.06
N SER A 55 -31.69 5.57 2.05
CA SER A 55 -31.36 4.94 3.36
C SER A 55 -30.97 3.48 3.23
N ASP A 56 -31.54 2.74 2.30
CA ASP A 56 -31.27 1.32 2.12
C ASP A 56 -29.94 1.13 1.38
N GLU A 57 -29.65 1.94 0.37
CA GLU A 57 -28.38 1.94 -0.34
C GLU A 57 -27.22 2.33 0.60
N ILE A 58 -27.43 3.32 1.49
CA ILE A 58 -26.46 3.69 2.52
C ILE A 58 -26.16 2.53 3.46
N LYS A 59 -27.19 1.78 3.88
CA LYS A 59 -27.01 0.60 4.74
C LYS A 59 -26.24 -0.51 4.03
N GLU A 60 -26.53 -0.75 2.76
CA GLU A 60 -25.80 -1.73 1.96
C GLU A 60 -24.33 -1.35 1.81
N GLU A 61 -24.04 -0.09 1.48
CA GLU A 61 -22.67 0.43 1.37
C GLU A 61 -21.92 0.31 2.70
N LYS A 62 -22.56 0.66 3.82
CA LYS A 62 -21.96 0.51 5.16
C LYS A 62 -21.69 -0.96 5.49
N ASN A 63 -22.59 -1.85 5.18
CA ASN A 63 -22.41 -3.29 5.41
C ASN A 63 -21.28 -3.83 4.52
N MET A 64 -21.18 -3.40 3.26
CA MET A 64 -20.08 -3.75 2.39
C MET A 64 -18.75 -3.23 2.94
N LEU A 65 -18.70 -1.98 3.44
CA LEU A 65 -17.49 -1.40 4.01
C LEU A 65 -17.03 -2.17 5.25
N LEU A 66 -17.95 -2.54 6.15
CA LEU A 66 -17.66 -3.38 7.33
C LEU A 66 -17.12 -4.75 6.93
N VAL A 67 -17.65 -5.34 5.88
CA VAL A 67 -17.13 -6.59 5.31
C VAL A 67 -15.71 -6.38 4.76
N TYR A 68 -15.46 -5.27 4.06
CA TYR A 68 -14.13 -4.92 3.53
C TYR A 68 -13.09 -4.65 4.62
N GLU A 69 -13.46 -4.04 5.74
CA GLU A 69 -12.56 -3.79 6.87
C GLU A 69 -12.13 -5.08 7.57
N ASN A 70 -13.00 -6.08 7.59
CA ASN A 70 -12.77 -7.37 8.26
C ASN A 70 -12.19 -8.45 7.35
N ILE A 71 -12.14 -8.23 6.03
CA ILE A 71 -11.56 -9.19 5.08
C ILE A 71 -10.08 -8.86 4.85
N PRO A 72 -9.17 -9.85 4.95
CA PRO A 72 -7.80 -9.70 4.46
C PRO A 72 -7.79 -9.17 3.02
N THR A 73 -6.86 -8.29 2.71
CA THR A 73 -6.76 -7.53 1.43
C THR A 73 -6.88 -8.41 0.17
N ILE A 74 -6.61 -9.69 0.30
CA ILE A 74 -6.67 -10.70 -0.76
C ILE A 74 -8.12 -11.04 -1.15
N ARG A 75 -9.06 -11.11 -0.19
CA ARG A 75 -10.47 -11.40 -0.47
C ARG A 75 -11.24 -10.22 -1.08
N ARG A 76 -10.69 -9.03 -0.97
CA ARG A 76 -11.28 -7.81 -1.55
C ARG A 76 -11.47 -7.90 -3.08
N VAL A 77 -10.67 -8.70 -3.76
CA VAL A 77 -10.75 -8.87 -5.22
C VAL A 77 -11.78 -9.92 -5.64
N GLU A 78 -12.03 -10.94 -4.83
CA GLU A 78 -13.12 -11.92 -5.08
C GLU A 78 -14.49 -11.24 -5.09
N LEU A 79 -14.70 -10.24 -4.23
CA LEU A 79 -15.96 -9.50 -4.17
C LEU A 79 -16.18 -8.53 -5.36
N LEU A 80 -15.11 -8.16 -6.07
CA LEU A 80 -15.18 -7.35 -7.28
C LEU A 80 -15.44 -8.18 -8.55
N GLY A 81 -15.66 -9.49 -8.40
CA GLY A 81 -16.13 -10.35 -9.51
C GLY A 81 -15.10 -10.58 -10.61
N ASN A 82 -13.82 -10.59 -10.32
CA ASN A 82 -12.78 -10.97 -11.25
C ASN A 82 -12.32 -12.42 -10.97
N PRO A 83 -12.87 -13.43 -11.67
CA PRO A 83 -12.66 -14.85 -11.36
C PRO A 83 -11.28 -15.39 -11.75
N ASP A 84 -10.46 -14.62 -12.46
CA ASP A 84 -9.21 -15.10 -13.07
C ASP A 84 -7.94 -14.77 -12.29
N ILE A 85 -8.06 -14.26 -11.06
CA ILE A 85 -6.89 -14.01 -10.22
C ILE A 85 -6.72 -15.16 -9.25
N ASP A 86 -5.77 -16.04 -9.58
CA ASP A 86 -5.35 -17.15 -8.72
C ASP A 86 -4.63 -16.59 -7.49
N PHE A 87 -5.40 -16.33 -6.42
CA PHE A 87 -4.85 -15.90 -5.14
C PHE A 87 -4.14 -17.07 -4.49
N CYS A 88 -2.83 -17.02 -4.51
CA CYS A 88 -2.02 -17.91 -3.68
C CYS A 88 -2.52 -17.85 -2.25
N ASP A 89 -2.93 -19.01 -1.76
CA ASP A 89 -3.55 -19.22 -0.46
C ASP A 89 -2.64 -18.67 0.68
N VAL A 90 -2.91 -17.44 1.12
CA VAL A 90 -2.26 -16.91 2.34
C VAL A 90 -2.74 -17.67 3.58
N GLN A 91 -3.85 -18.41 3.48
CA GLN A 91 -4.33 -19.30 4.52
C GLN A 91 -3.37 -20.48 4.79
N ALA A 92 -2.47 -20.83 3.85
CA ALA A 92 -1.42 -21.81 4.08
C ALA A 92 -0.35 -21.34 5.10
N ILE A 93 -0.25 -20.02 5.31
CA ILE A 93 0.70 -19.43 6.27
C ILE A 93 0.09 -19.37 7.69
N GLU A 94 -1.24 -19.51 7.81
CA GLU A 94 -1.92 -19.39 9.12
C GLU A 94 -1.92 -20.66 9.97
N LYS A 95 -1.41 -21.80 9.49
CA LYS A 95 -1.59 -23.09 10.16
C LYS A 95 -0.47 -23.57 11.07
N ASP A 96 0.73 -22.98 11.04
CA ASP A 96 1.81 -23.38 11.94
C ASP A 96 2.10 -22.33 13.01
N GLY A 97 1.71 -22.67 14.24
CA GLY A 97 1.63 -21.72 15.36
C GLY A 97 2.95 -21.18 15.92
N ASP A 98 4.12 -21.74 15.59
CA ASP A 98 5.41 -21.35 16.17
C ASP A 98 6.37 -20.67 15.18
N GLU A 99 6.17 -20.85 13.88
CA GLU A 99 6.97 -20.20 12.82
C GLU A 99 6.56 -18.76 12.49
N ARG A 100 5.51 -18.21 13.11
CA ARG A 100 4.93 -16.89 12.77
C ARG A 100 5.84 -15.70 13.10
N LYS A 101 6.76 -15.85 14.03
CA LYS A 101 7.66 -14.77 14.46
C LYS A 101 8.66 -14.36 13.39
N ASP A 102 8.94 -15.23 12.43
CA ASP A 102 9.93 -15.00 11.40
C ASP A 102 9.34 -14.59 10.04
N PHE A 103 8.00 -14.56 9.91
CA PHE A 103 7.31 -14.12 8.70
C PHE A 103 6.83 -12.67 8.82
N LEU A 104 7.32 -11.83 7.94
CA LEU A 104 6.94 -10.44 7.80
C LEU A 104 6.05 -10.31 6.58
N ILE A 105 4.78 -9.98 6.80
CA ILE A 105 3.76 -9.92 5.74
C ILE A 105 3.55 -8.47 5.31
N GLY A 106 3.54 -8.25 4.00
CA GLY A 106 3.28 -6.97 3.36
C GLY A 106 2.56 -7.18 2.03
N ARG A 107 2.79 -6.24 1.11
CA ARG A 107 2.28 -6.32 -0.26
C ARG A 107 3.43 -6.56 -1.23
N GLY A 108 3.37 -7.63 -2.01
CA GLY A 108 4.27 -7.85 -3.14
C GLY A 108 4.01 -6.80 -4.21
N VAL A 109 5.02 -6.05 -4.58
CA VAL A 109 4.90 -4.95 -5.56
C VAL A 109 5.79 -5.14 -6.77
N SER A 110 6.76 -6.04 -6.70
CA SER A 110 7.59 -6.45 -7.81
C SER A 110 7.93 -7.92 -7.66
N SER A 111 7.71 -8.69 -8.72
CA SER A 111 7.81 -10.14 -8.76
C SER A 111 9.23 -10.65 -8.53
N GLY A 112 9.33 -11.93 -8.12
CA GLY A 112 10.58 -12.65 -7.95
C GLY A 112 10.83 -13.06 -6.52
N ARG A 113 11.87 -13.92 -6.35
CA ARG A 113 12.35 -14.39 -5.05
C ARG A 113 13.83 -14.11 -4.92
N VAL A 114 14.23 -13.72 -3.72
CA VAL A 114 15.64 -13.49 -3.44
C VAL A 114 15.95 -13.79 -1.97
N SER A 115 17.07 -14.46 -1.74
CA SER A 115 17.67 -14.62 -0.42
C SER A 115 18.89 -13.70 -0.30
N GLY A 116 19.03 -13.05 0.82
CA GLY A 116 20.17 -12.17 1.07
C GLY A 116 20.22 -11.56 2.45
N GLU A 117 21.39 -11.00 2.73
CA GLU A 117 21.63 -10.23 3.95
C GLU A 117 20.88 -8.89 3.91
N ILE A 118 20.25 -8.52 5.01
CA ILE A 118 19.61 -7.22 5.18
C ILE A 118 20.63 -6.12 5.46
N ILE A 119 20.41 -4.98 4.84
CA ILE A 119 20.93 -3.70 5.28
C ILE A 119 19.78 -2.77 5.65
N LYS A 120 19.70 -2.42 6.93
CA LYS A 120 18.67 -1.52 7.48
C LYS A 120 19.10 -0.07 7.29
N ILE A 121 18.34 0.69 6.52
CA ILE A 121 18.67 2.07 6.16
C ILE A 121 17.59 3.02 6.66
N THR A 122 17.97 3.88 7.61
CA THR A 122 17.12 4.96 8.12
C THR A 122 17.43 6.31 7.47
N ASP A 123 18.68 6.53 7.05
CA ASP A 123 19.13 7.74 6.35
C ASP A 123 20.07 7.34 5.21
N MET A 124 19.62 7.53 3.97
CA MET A 124 20.39 7.18 2.76
C MET A 124 21.74 7.89 2.64
N ARG A 125 21.89 9.06 3.26
CA ARG A 125 23.12 9.84 3.20
C ARG A 125 24.29 9.21 3.99
N LYS A 126 23.99 8.28 4.87
CA LYS A 126 24.97 7.58 5.73
C LYS A 126 25.44 6.25 5.15
N VAL A 127 24.95 5.87 3.95
CA VAL A 127 25.19 4.56 3.35
C VAL A 127 25.79 4.73 1.96
N SER A 128 26.82 3.97 1.66
CA SER A 128 27.44 3.97 0.32
C SER A 128 26.85 2.87 -0.57
N LEU A 129 27.02 3.00 -1.88
CA LEU A 129 26.62 1.95 -2.84
C LEU A 129 27.34 0.62 -2.58
N LYS A 130 28.57 0.65 -2.05
CA LYS A 130 29.35 -0.55 -1.73
C LYS A 130 28.70 -1.33 -0.58
N ASP A 131 28.15 -0.65 0.40
CA ASP A 131 27.51 -1.27 1.58
C ASP A 131 26.23 -2.01 1.21
N VAL A 132 25.51 -1.52 0.18
CA VAL A 132 24.22 -2.02 -0.28
C VAL A 132 24.37 -3.10 -1.36
N LYS A 133 25.48 -3.07 -2.10
CA LYS A 133 25.66 -3.96 -3.26
C LYS A 133 25.46 -5.43 -2.88
N GLY A 134 24.49 -6.06 -3.52
CA GLY A 134 24.17 -7.47 -3.33
C GLY A 134 23.41 -7.80 -2.05
N LYS A 135 22.97 -6.79 -1.27
CA LYS A 135 22.15 -6.95 -0.08
C LYS A 135 20.70 -6.58 -0.32
N THR A 136 19.85 -6.91 0.63
CA THR A 136 18.44 -6.53 0.67
C THR A 136 18.28 -5.28 1.51
N ILE A 137 17.67 -4.24 0.95
CA ILE A 137 17.37 -3.00 1.68
C ILE A 137 16.12 -3.21 2.54
N ALA A 138 16.22 -2.82 3.83
CA ALA A 138 15.06 -2.61 4.71
C ALA A 138 15.00 -1.14 5.10
N THR A 139 13.86 -0.47 4.85
CA THR A 139 13.68 0.96 5.13
C THR A 139 12.24 1.31 5.48
N TYR A 140 12.03 2.50 6.04
CA TYR A 140 10.67 3.03 6.25
C TYR A 140 9.94 3.32 4.94
N SER A 141 10.60 4.01 4.02
CA SER A 141 10.07 4.39 2.70
C SER A 141 11.21 4.87 1.83
N THR A 142 11.00 4.95 0.53
CA THR A 142 11.98 5.51 -0.41
C THR A 142 11.45 6.75 -1.11
N ASP A 143 12.35 7.60 -1.52
CA ASP A 143 12.12 8.76 -2.39
C ASP A 143 12.99 8.66 -3.66
N PRO A 144 12.86 9.58 -4.62
CA PRO A 144 13.60 9.52 -5.88
C PRO A 144 15.13 9.47 -5.74
N GLY A 145 15.68 9.99 -4.63
CA GLY A 145 17.13 9.95 -4.37
C GLY A 145 17.67 8.54 -4.12
N TRP A 146 16.79 7.58 -3.80
CA TRP A 146 17.19 6.20 -3.51
C TRP A 146 17.52 5.36 -4.76
N PHE A 147 17.25 5.86 -5.96
CA PHE A 147 17.35 5.07 -7.20
C PHE A 147 18.66 4.27 -7.31
N LEU A 148 19.80 4.91 -7.08
CA LEU A 148 21.11 4.24 -7.20
C LEU A 148 21.30 3.14 -6.13
N LEU A 149 20.78 3.32 -4.91
CA LEU A 149 20.84 2.29 -3.87
C LEU A 149 19.94 1.11 -4.22
N LEU A 150 18.73 1.39 -4.74
CA LEU A 150 17.79 0.36 -5.16
C LEU A 150 18.32 -0.45 -6.36
N ASP A 151 19.05 0.19 -7.27
CA ASP A 151 19.64 -0.48 -8.44
C ASP A 151 20.68 -1.53 -8.05
N VAL A 152 21.54 -1.24 -7.07
CA VAL A 152 22.59 -2.18 -6.63
C VAL A 152 22.09 -3.22 -5.62
N ALA A 153 20.90 -3.02 -5.05
CA ALA A 153 20.27 -3.96 -4.11
C ALA A 153 19.80 -5.24 -4.81
N LYS A 154 19.73 -6.34 -4.07
CA LYS A 154 19.11 -7.60 -4.53
C LYS A 154 17.60 -7.63 -4.35
N GLY A 155 17.10 -7.05 -3.26
CA GLY A 155 15.69 -7.01 -2.89
C GLY A 155 15.36 -5.78 -2.07
N ILE A 156 14.07 -5.47 -1.96
CA ILE A 156 13.60 -4.24 -1.33
C ILE A 156 12.46 -4.56 -0.37
N LEU A 157 12.61 -4.16 0.89
CA LEU A 157 11.59 -4.21 1.93
C LEU A 157 11.31 -2.79 2.41
N ALA A 158 10.04 -2.38 2.44
CA ALA A 158 9.65 -1.09 2.97
C ALA A 158 8.48 -1.22 3.96
N GLU A 159 8.62 -0.53 5.10
CA GLU A 159 7.56 -0.50 6.11
C GLU A 159 6.32 0.23 5.61
N ARG A 160 6.53 1.31 4.85
CA ARG A 160 5.47 2.12 4.25
C ARG A 160 5.49 2.00 2.74
N GLY A 161 4.32 2.02 2.15
CA GLY A 161 4.17 1.99 0.70
C GLY A 161 2.89 1.32 0.26
N SER A 162 2.55 1.54 -0.99
CA SER A 162 1.40 0.94 -1.68
C SER A 162 1.83 0.48 -3.08
N LEU A 163 0.92 -0.13 -3.81
CA LEU A 163 1.15 -0.58 -5.20
C LEU A 163 1.58 0.55 -6.16
N LEU A 164 1.27 1.80 -5.82
CA LEU A 164 1.58 3.00 -6.59
C LEU A 164 2.64 3.88 -5.91
N SER A 165 3.29 3.40 -4.85
CA SER A 165 4.37 4.13 -4.20
C SER A 165 5.62 4.20 -5.09
N HIS A 166 6.48 5.18 -4.82
CA HIS A 166 7.77 5.31 -5.51
C HIS A 166 8.57 4.01 -5.44
N THR A 167 8.66 3.38 -4.26
CA THR A 167 9.32 2.08 -4.07
C THR A 167 8.80 1.03 -5.04
N ALA A 168 7.47 0.93 -5.18
CA ALA A 168 6.82 -0.07 -6.04
C ALA A 168 7.10 0.16 -7.53
N ILE A 169 7.10 1.43 -7.96
CA ILE A 169 7.37 1.80 -9.35
C ILE A 169 8.82 1.46 -9.70
N VAL A 170 9.77 1.95 -8.89
CA VAL A 170 11.20 1.74 -9.14
C VAL A 170 11.57 0.26 -9.04
N ALA A 171 11.04 -0.48 -8.07
CA ALA A 171 11.30 -1.92 -7.94
C ALA A 171 10.90 -2.70 -9.19
N ARG A 172 9.74 -2.37 -9.80
CA ARG A 172 9.29 -2.98 -11.07
C ARG A 172 10.20 -2.63 -12.24
N GLU A 173 10.57 -1.35 -12.38
CA GLU A 173 11.48 -0.91 -13.43
C GLU A 173 12.84 -1.62 -13.35
N LEU A 174 13.37 -1.76 -12.14
CA LEU A 174 14.63 -2.44 -11.88
C LEU A 174 14.52 -3.96 -11.82
N LYS A 175 13.29 -4.51 -11.93
CA LYS A 175 12.99 -5.96 -11.80
C LYS A 175 13.56 -6.58 -10.53
N LYS A 176 13.47 -5.85 -9.40
CA LYS A 176 13.95 -6.30 -8.09
C LYS A 176 12.76 -6.82 -7.27
N PRO A 177 12.84 -8.01 -6.68
CA PRO A 177 11.81 -8.49 -5.77
C PRO A 177 11.57 -7.49 -4.64
N ALA A 178 10.29 -7.11 -4.43
CA ALA A 178 9.98 -6.07 -3.45
C ALA A 178 8.67 -6.33 -2.72
N VAL A 179 8.69 -6.09 -1.40
CA VAL A 179 7.52 -6.13 -0.53
C VAL A 179 7.43 -4.81 0.24
N VAL A 180 6.25 -4.18 0.21
CA VAL A 180 5.99 -2.90 0.90
C VAL A 180 4.81 -3.03 1.87
N GLY A 181 4.68 -2.07 2.78
CA GLY A 181 3.59 -2.06 3.75
C GLY A 181 3.74 -3.11 4.85
N ILE A 182 4.97 -3.51 5.16
CA ILE A 182 5.26 -4.46 6.24
C ILE A 182 5.20 -3.72 7.58
N LYS A 183 4.18 -3.98 8.38
CA LYS A 183 4.01 -3.30 9.68
C LYS A 183 5.15 -3.61 10.63
N GLY A 184 5.80 -2.55 11.14
CA GLY A 184 6.87 -2.67 12.12
C GLY A 184 8.13 -3.34 11.59
N LEU A 185 8.35 -3.37 10.28
CA LEU A 185 9.55 -3.92 9.64
C LEU A 185 10.83 -3.47 10.35
N MET A 186 10.96 -2.16 10.52
CA MET A 186 12.18 -1.56 11.06
C MET A 186 12.46 -1.92 12.53
N ASN A 187 11.46 -2.45 13.26
CA ASN A 187 11.64 -2.97 14.62
C ASN A 187 11.85 -4.48 14.66
N GLN A 188 11.60 -5.17 13.56
CA GLN A 188 11.64 -6.64 13.49
C GLN A 188 12.88 -7.18 12.81
N VAL A 189 13.61 -6.33 12.07
CA VAL A 189 14.83 -6.71 11.37
C VAL A 189 16.01 -5.86 11.78
N GLU A 190 17.21 -6.47 11.75
CA GLU A 190 18.48 -5.78 11.96
C GLU A 190 19.39 -5.99 10.74
N SER A 191 20.40 -5.10 10.61
CA SER A 191 21.43 -5.28 9.57
C SER A 191 22.25 -6.52 9.88
N GLY A 192 22.43 -7.37 8.88
CA GLY A 192 23.11 -8.67 9.01
C GLY A 192 22.16 -9.87 9.04
N ASP A 193 20.85 -9.66 9.31
CA ASP A 193 19.85 -10.73 9.21
C ASP A 193 19.81 -11.29 7.79
N ILE A 194 19.67 -12.61 7.65
CA ILE A 194 19.46 -13.27 6.37
C ILE A 194 17.97 -13.50 6.17
N VAL A 195 17.46 -13.05 5.03
CA VAL A 195 16.04 -13.14 4.72
C VAL A 195 15.77 -13.73 3.34
N ASP A 196 14.61 -14.36 3.22
CA ASP A 196 14.03 -14.79 1.95
C ASP A 196 12.82 -13.90 1.63
N ILE A 197 12.87 -13.20 0.51
CA ILE A 197 11.78 -12.36 0.01
C ILE A 197 11.03 -13.10 -1.09
N ASP A 198 9.70 -13.11 -1.01
CA ASP A 198 8.82 -13.49 -2.11
C ASP A 198 7.96 -12.29 -2.53
N GLY A 199 8.40 -11.60 -3.57
CA GLY A 199 7.70 -10.45 -4.13
C GLY A 199 6.39 -10.80 -4.84
N ASN A 200 6.16 -12.08 -5.18
CA ASN A 200 4.89 -12.53 -5.77
C ASN A 200 3.83 -12.69 -4.67
N ARG A 201 4.21 -13.30 -3.55
CA ARG A 201 3.31 -13.58 -2.42
C ARG A 201 3.24 -12.44 -1.40
N GLY A 202 4.18 -11.50 -1.44
CA GLY A 202 4.18 -10.32 -0.56
C GLY A 202 4.62 -10.62 0.87
N TYR A 203 5.57 -11.54 1.06
CA TYR A 203 6.16 -11.80 2.37
C TYR A 203 7.69 -11.79 2.35
N CYS A 204 8.25 -11.66 3.53
CA CYS A 204 9.67 -11.86 3.80
C CYS A 204 9.80 -12.82 5.00
N LYS A 205 10.61 -13.88 4.87
CA LYS A 205 10.95 -14.81 5.96
C LYS A 205 12.34 -14.48 6.47
N ILE A 206 12.50 -14.34 7.79
CA ILE A 206 13.81 -14.25 8.43
C ILE A 206 14.34 -15.67 8.56
N VAL A 207 15.44 -15.96 7.88
CA VAL A 207 16.06 -17.30 7.88
C VAL A 207 17.10 -17.41 8.98
N LYS A 208 17.85 -16.31 9.23
CA LYS A 208 18.88 -16.26 10.26
C LYS A 208 19.00 -14.83 10.79
N ARG A 209 19.05 -14.70 12.12
CA ARG A 209 19.34 -13.44 12.79
C ARG A 209 20.84 -13.25 12.98
N SER A 210 21.31 -12.01 12.87
CA SER A 210 22.72 -11.65 13.05
C SER A 210 23.16 -11.76 14.49
#